data_4b6a6bc83f7981802ac2609babe44976
#
_entry.id   4b6a6bc83f7981802ac2609babe44976
#
_cell.length_a   1.000
_cell.length_b   1.000
_cell.length_c   1.000
_cell.angle_alpha   90.00
_cell.angle_beta   90.00
_cell.angle_gamma   90.00
#
_symmetry.space_group_name_H-M   'P 1'
#
loop_
_entity.id
_entity.type
_entity.pdbx_description
1 polymer ?
#
loop_
_entity_poly.entity_id
_entity_poly.type
_entity_poly.pdbx_seq_one_letter_code
_entity_poly.pdbx_strand_id
1 'polypeptide(L)'
;MIQSRLTESRDLSGIEKLLNPFFLVFAQECAGDIAGARATAQQLLPSLETLVKKDPDNPNFATALSLIHAVLGEKDAAIKEAERAITLLPSAKDAADGPTYEENLAFVEAVVGEKDRAIPRLQRLLEIPYTNCLTPALLRLDPKWDPLRGDPRFQKLCEEKKP
;
A
#
# COMPACT_ATOMS: atom_id res chain seq x y z
N MET A 1 25.84 -14.03 -28.78
CA MET A 1 26.04 -13.26 -27.55
C MET A 1 24.69 -12.73 -27.03
N ILE A 2 23.66 -13.59 -26.94
CA ILE A 2 22.27 -13.25 -26.46
C ILE A 2 21.82 -14.21 -25.33
N GLN A 3 22.64 -15.18 -24.94
CA GLN A 3 22.25 -16.23 -23.98
C GLN A 3 22.69 -15.98 -22.52
N SER A 4 23.29 -14.85 -22.17
CA SER A 4 23.79 -14.59 -20.81
C SER A 4 22.92 -13.67 -19.97
N ARG A 5 21.72 -13.27 -20.43
CA ARG A 5 20.79 -12.44 -19.64
C ARG A 5 19.56 -13.16 -19.09
N LEU A 6 19.46 -14.48 -19.27
CA LEU A 6 18.31 -15.28 -18.80
C LEU A 6 18.59 -16.10 -17.56
N THR A 7 19.72 -15.91 -16.89
CA THR A 7 20.10 -16.68 -15.68
C THR A 7 20.31 -15.84 -14.42
N GLU A 8 19.82 -14.61 -14.39
CA GLU A 8 19.43 -14.05 -13.09
C GLU A 8 18.04 -14.63 -12.77
N SER A 9 18.03 -15.86 -12.24
CA SER A 9 16.89 -16.35 -11.49
C SER A 9 16.75 -15.40 -10.30
N ARG A 10 15.88 -14.38 -10.44
CA ARG A 10 15.35 -13.66 -9.29
C ARG A 10 15.01 -14.73 -8.29
N ASP A 11 15.54 -14.63 -7.08
CA ASP A 11 15.26 -15.59 -6.00
C ASP A 11 13.78 -15.49 -5.63
N LEU A 12 12.94 -16.04 -6.53
CA LEU A 12 11.48 -16.10 -6.38
C LEU A 12 11.10 -16.89 -5.13
N SER A 13 11.97 -17.83 -4.70
CA SER A 13 11.73 -18.63 -3.51
C SER A 13 11.68 -17.79 -2.23
N GLY A 14 12.47 -16.72 -2.15
CA GLY A 14 12.43 -15.77 -1.04
C GLY A 14 11.18 -14.90 -1.04
N ILE A 15 10.77 -14.43 -2.22
CA ILE A 15 9.57 -13.59 -2.38
C ILE A 15 8.30 -14.41 -2.13
N GLU A 16 8.20 -15.62 -2.69
CA GLU A 16 7.04 -16.50 -2.48
C GLU A 16 6.81 -16.83 -1.00
N LYS A 17 7.88 -17.04 -0.23
CA LYS A 17 7.79 -17.28 1.22
C LYS A 17 7.24 -16.09 2.01
N LEU A 18 7.31 -14.88 1.45
CA LEU A 18 6.81 -13.66 2.09
C LEU A 18 5.40 -13.30 1.61
N LEU A 19 5.02 -13.67 0.39
CA LEU A 19 3.70 -13.34 -0.17
C LEU A 19 2.56 -13.95 0.67
N ASN A 20 2.62 -15.23 1.01
CA ASN A 20 1.56 -15.88 1.78
C ASN A 20 1.35 -15.25 3.17
N PRO A 21 2.40 -15.04 4.00
CA PRO A 21 2.26 -14.36 5.28
C PRO A 21 1.83 -12.88 5.11
N PHE A 22 2.28 -12.19 4.07
CA PHE A 22 1.86 -10.83 3.79
C PHE A 22 0.35 -10.74 3.53
N PHE A 23 -0.20 -11.60 2.66
CA PHE A 23 -1.64 -11.68 2.44
C PHE A 23 -2.40 -12.14 3.68
N LEU A 24 -1.80 -12.99 4.54
CA LEU A 24 -2.40 -13.42 5.79
C LEU A 24 -2.63 -12.24 6.74
N VAL A 25 -1.69 -11.30 6.84
CA VAL A 25 -1.84 -10.09 7.65
C VAL A 25 -3.12 -9.33 7.25
N PHE A 26 -3.34 -9.12 5.95
CA PHE A 26 -4.55 -8.43 5.48
C PHE A 26 -5.82 -9.24 5.69
N ALA A 27 -5.76 -10.55 5.48
CA ALA A 27 -6.91 -11.42 5.76
C ALA A 27 -7.32 -11.39 7.23
N GLN A 28 -6.35 -11.37 8.14
CA GLN A 28 -6.56 -11.24 9.58
C GLN A 28 -7.14 -9.88 9.96
N GLU A 29 -6.63 -8.79 9.38
CA GLU A 29 -7.20 -7.43 9.55
C GLU A 29 -8.66 -7.39 9.10
N CYS A 30 -8.97 -7.89 7.91
CA CYS A 30 -10.35 -7.96 7.39
C CYS A 30 -11.27 -8.84 8.23
N ALA A 31 -10.73 -9.89 8.86
CA ALA A 31 -11.47 -10.76 9.78
C ALA A 31 -11.64 -10.17 11.19
N GLY A 32 -11.02 -9.01 11.48
CA GLY A 32 -11.01 -8.40 12.81
C GLY A 32 -10.05 -9.06 13.81
N ASP A 33 -9.19 -9.99 13.35
CA ASP A 33 -8.14 -10.61 14.17
C ASP A 33 -6.89 -9.70 14.22
N ILE A 34 -7.02 -8.57 14.88
CA ILE A 34 -5.96 -7.57 15.01
C ILE A 34 -4.73 -8.13 15.74
N ALA A 35 -4.93 -9.01 16.72
CA ALA A 35 -3.82 -9.62 17.47
C ALA A 35 -3.02 -10.58 16.56
N GLY A 36 -3.70 -11.41 15.78
CA GLY A 36 -3.06 -12.30 14.80
C GLY A 36 -2.34 -11.52 13.71
N ALA A 37 -2.97 -10.48 13.14
CA ALA A 37 -2.35 -9.61 12.14
C ALA A 37 -1.04 -9.00 12.64
N ARG A 38 -1.02 -8.45 13.87
CA ARG A 38 0.19 -7.89 14.48
C ARG A 38 1.27 -8.95 14.71
N ALA A 39 0.90 -10.13 15.21
CA ALA A 39 1.86 -11.22 15.41
C ALA A 39 2.50 -11.66 14.10
N THR A 40 1.70 -11.80 13.04
CA THR A 40 2.19 -12.15 11.69
C THR A 40 3.07 -11.02 11.12
N ALA A 41 2.68 -9.76 11.28
CA ALA A 41 3.46 -8.60 10.84
C ALA A 41 4.82 -8.53 11.54
N GLN A 42 4.88 -8.76 12.85
CA GLN A 42 6.14 -8.81 13.62
C GLN A 42 7.09 -9.90 13.10
N GLN A 43 6.57 -11.05 12.69
CA GLN A 43 7.38 -12.13 12.13
C GLN A 43 7.92 -11.80 10.73
N LEU A 44 7.15 -11.03 9.94
CA LEU A 44 7.54 -10.63 8.58
C LEU A 44 8.57 -9.50 8.54
N LEU A 45 8.52 -8.59 9.50
CA LEU A 45 9.30 -7.35 9.49
C LEU A 45 10.80 -7.57 9.23
N PRO A 46 11.54 -8.49 9.91
CA PRO A 46 12.96 -8.69 9.68
C PRO A 46 13.29 -9.15 8.25
N SER A 47 12.40 -9.94 7.64
CA SER A 47 12.57 -10.44 6.28
C SER A 47 12.36 -9.32 5.25
N LEU A 48 11.37 -8.46 5.45
CA LEU A 48 11.13 -7.29 4.61
C LEU A 48 12.26 -6.27 4.71
N GLU A 49 12.74 -5.99 5.92
CA GLU A 49 13.91 -5.12 6.10
C GLU A 49 15.15 -5.65 5.37
N THR A 50 15.33 -6.97 5.34
CA THR A 50 16.43 -7.61 4.61
C THR A 50 16.26 -7.42 3.10
N LEU A 51 15.05 -7.51 2.56
CA LEU A 51 14.78 -7.25 1.15
C LEU A 51 15.01 -5.78 0.78
N VAL A 52 14.54 -4.85 1.61
CA VAL A 52 14.79 -3.41 1.42
C VAL A 52 16.29 -3.10 1.42
N LYS A 53 17.08 -3.74 2.28
CA LYS A 53 18.55 -3.57 2.30
C LYS A 53 19.23 -4.11 1.03
N LYS A 54 18.70 -5.19 0.45
CA LYS A 54 19.24 -5.80 -0.79
C LYS A 54 18.89 -4.99 -2.04
N ASP A 55 17.71 -4.40 -2.08
CA ASP A 55 17.20 -3.61 -3.20
C ASP A 55 16.49 -2.36 -2.65
N PRO A 56 17.26 -1.34 -2.23
CA PRO A 56 16.71 -0.16 -1.57
C PRO A 56 15.91 0.74 -2.51
N ASP A 57 16.10 0.61 -3.82
CA ASP A 57 15.43 1.43 -4.83
C ASP A 57 14.14 0.79 -5.35
N ASN A 58 13.70 -0.31 -4.75
CA ASN A 58 12.46 -0.99 -5.12
C ASN A 58 11.25 -0.38 -4.40
N PRO A 59 10.36 0.32 -5.10
CA PRO A 59 9.21 0.97 -4.47
C PRO A 59 8.21 -0.03 -3.87
N ASN A 60 8.14 -1.27 -4.41
CA ASN A 60 7.24 -2.30 -3.87
C ASN A 60 7.69 -2.79 -2.48
N PHE A 61 8.99 -2.84 -2.23
CA PHE A 61 9.49 -3.21 -0.90
C PHE A 61 9.26 -2.11 0.13
N ALA A 62 9.40 -0.84 -0.27
CA ALA A 62 9.03 0.29 0.57
C ALA A 62 7.53 0.29 0.90
N THR A 63 6.68 0.01 -0.10
CA THR A 63 5.23 -0.17 0.06
C THR A 63 4.91 -1.29 1.05
N ALA A 64 5.49 -2.48 0.86
CA ALA A 64 5.25 -3.61 1.76
C ALA A 64 5.66 -3.28 3.20
N LEU A 65 6.82 -2.64 3.38
CA LEU A 65 7.30 -2.23 4.69
C LEU A 65 6.39 -1.19 5.35
N SER A 66 5.90 -0.21 4.57
CA SER A 66 4.95 0.80 5.06
C SER A 66 3.66 0.19 5.61
N LEU A 67 3.12 -0.82 4.91
CA LEU A 67 1.90 -1.52 5.32
C LEU A 67 2.11 -2.34 6.59
N ILE A 68 3.25 -3.02 6.73
CA ILE A 68 3.59 -3.76 7.95
C ILE A 68 3.74 -2.82 9.14
N HIS A 69 4.43 -1.68 9.00
CA HIS A 69 4.52 -0.67 10.05
C HIS A 69 3.15 -0.11 10.43
N ALA A 70 2.24 0.09 9.46
CA ALA A 70 0.88 0.55 9.75
C ALA A 70 0.10 -0.44 10.63
N VAL A 71 0.16 -1.75 10.32
CA VAL A 71 -0.47 -2.82 11.12
C VAL A 71 0.13 -2.90 12.53
N LEU A 72 1.43 -2.65 12.67
CA LEU A 72 2.10 -2.60 13.96
C LEU A 72 1.76 -1.34 14.78
N GLY A 73 1.12 -0.35 14.16
CA GLY A 73 0.81 0.94 14.77
C GLY A 73 1.99 1.91 14.81
N GLU A 74 3.03 1.65 14.04
CA GLU A 74 4.25 2.45 13.96
C GLU A 74 4.07 3.57 12.91
N LYS A 75 3.23 4.54 13.25
CA LYS A 75 2.72 5.59 12.36
C LYS A 75 3.81 6.30 11.55
N ASP A 76 4.84 6.80 12.22
CA ASP A 76 5.87 7.62 11.55
C ASP A 76 6.70 6.78 10.57
N ALA A 77 7.00 5.53 10.94
CA ALA A 77 7.70 4.59 10.07
C ALA A 77 6.83 4.21 8.86
N ALA A 78 5.55 3.95 9.06
CA ALA A 78 4.60 3.63 8.01
C ALA A 78 4.50 4.75 6.96
N ILE A 79 4.30 6.00 7.41
CA ILE A 79 4.19 7.16 6.52
C ILE A 79 5.52 7.38 5.77
N LYS A 80 6.65 7.34 6.48
CA LYS A 80 7.98 7.53 5.89
C LYS A 80 8.26 6.54 4.76
N GLU A 81 7.98 5.26 4.96
CA GLU A 81 8.23 4.25 3.93
C GLU A 81 7.25 4.37 2.75
N ALA A 82 6.00 4.77 2.98
CA ALA A 82 5.05 5.06 1.91
C ALA A 82 5.47 6.30 1.08
N GLU A 83 5.94 7.37 1.71
CA GLU A 83 6.48 8.55 1.03
C GLU A 83 7.78 8.21 0.26
N ARG A 84 8.60 7.30 0.80
CA ARG A 84 9.79 6.79 0.09
C ARG A 84 9.40 6.05 -1.19
N ALA A 85 8.35 5.21 -1.18
CA ALA A 85 7.87 4.53 -2.38
C ALA A 85 7.47 5.51 -3.48
N ILE A 86 6.77 6.60 -3.13
CA ILE A 86 6.41 7.67 -4.09
C ILE A 86 7.67 8.36 -4.64
N THR A 87 8.68 8.60 -3.80
CA THR A 87 9.94 9.23 -4.22
C THR A 87 10.69 8.35 -5.22
N LEU A 88 10.66 7.03 -5.05
CA LEU A 88 11.31 6.06 -5.94
C LEU A 88 10.62 5.97 -7.31
N LEU A 89 9.28 6.03 -7.34
CA LEU A 89 8.51 6.05 -8.58
C LEU A 89 7.39 7.11 -8.53
N PRO A 90 7.73 8.40 -8.71
CA PRO A 90 6.74 9.46 -8.70
C PRO A 90 5.86 9.44 -9.95
N SER A 91 4.62 9.90 -9.84
CA SER A 91 3.65 10.00 -10.95
C SER A 91 4.18 10.83 -12.14
N ALA A 92 5.11 11.76 -11.91
CA ALA A 92 5.76 12.51 -12.97
C ALA A 92 6.72 11.66 -13.81
N LYS A 93 7.27 10.56 -13.26
CA LYS A 93 8.15 9.62 -13.96
C LYS A 93 7.36 8.48 -14.59
N ASP A 94 6.30 8.04 -13.93
CA ASP A 94 5.42 6.99 -14.40
C ASP A 94 3.96 7.33 -14.04
N ALA A 95 3.21 7.81 -15.03
CA ALA A 95 1.83 8.22 -14.84
C ALA A 95 0.85 7.04 -14.70
N ALA A 96 1.28 5.84 -15.08
CA ALA A 96 0.46 4.64 -14.96
C ALA A 96 0.60 4.00 -13.57
N ASP A 97 1.81 3.80 -13.10
CA ASP A 97 2.07 3.08 -11.85
C ASP A 97 2.38 3.99 -10.66
N GLY A 98 2.94 5.18 -10.88
CA GLY A 98 3.25 6.14 -9.82
C GLY A 98 2.08 6.47 -8.90
N PRO A 99 0.86 6.73 -9.41
CA PRO A 99 -0.30 7.01 -8.57
C PRO A 99 -0.73 5.84 -7.67
N THR A 100 -0.34 4.60 -7.98
CA THR A 100 -0.58 3.43 -7.12
C THR A 100 0.13 3.57 -5.77
N TYR A 101 1.32 4.15 -5.74
CA TYR A 101 2.05 4.41 -4.49
C TYR A 101 1.42 5.56 -3.69
N GLU A 102 0.79 6.52 -4.37
CA GLU A 102 0.03 7.57 -3.71
C GLU A 102 -1.29 7.01 -3.12
N GLU A 103 -1.95 6.06 -3.79
CA GLU A 103 -3.10 5.34 -3.23
C GLU A 103 -2.70 4.53 -1.99
N ASN A 104 -1.53 3.87 -2.03
CA ASN A 104 -1.00 3.18 -0.87
C ASN A 104 -0.74 4.13 0.31
N LEU A 105 -0.15 5.30 0.07
CA LEU A 105 0.04 6.31 1.12
C LEU A 105 -1.30 6.78 1.68
N ALA A 106 -2.33 6.99 0.84
CA ALA A 106 -3.67 7.34 1.32
C ALA A 106 -4.26 6.25 2.22
N PHE A 107 -4.04 4.98 1.88
CA PHE A 107 -4.45 3.86 2.72
C PHE A 107 -3.70 3.83 4.05
N VAL A 108 -2.37 3.96 4.05
CA VAL A 108 -1.56 4.05 5.27
C VAL A 108 -2.04 5.22 6.14
N GLU A 109 -2.22 6.42 5.56
CA GLU A 109 -2.74 7.60 6.26
C GLU A 109 -4.12 7.33 6.89
N ALA A 110 -5.01 6.60 6.19
CA ALA A 110 -6.31 6.21 6.72
C ALA A 110 -6.21 5.28 7.94
N VAL A 111 -5.37 4.25 7.85
CA VAL A 111 -5.15 3.25 8.91
C VAL A 111 -4.54 3.87 10.16
N VAL A 112 -3.57 4.78 9.99
CA VAL A 112 -2.91 5.47 11.13
C VAL A 112 -3.66 6.70 11.63
N GLY A 113 -4.87 6.96 11.10
CA GLY A 113 -5.77 8.01 11.58
C GLY A 113 -5.56 9.40 10.97
N GLU A 114 -4.71 9.55 9.96
CA GLU A 114 -4.44 10.82 9.26
C GLU A 114 -5.48 11.11 8.16
N LYS A 115 -6.77 11.15 8.53
CA LYS A 115 -7.90 11.33 7.60
C LYS A 115 -7.80 12.64 6.80
N ASP A 116 -7.27 13.69 7.41
CA ASP A 116 -7.12 15.02 6.78
C ASP A 116 -6.08 15.02 5.65
N ARG A 117 -5.18 14.04 5.62
CA ARG A 117 -4.21 13.82 4.54
C ARG A 117 -4.75 12.82 3.51
N ALA A 118 -5.34 11.72 3.98
CA ALA A 118 -5.84 10.63 3.14
C ALA A 118 -6.97 11.10 2.18
N ILE A 119 -7.99 11.80 2.71
CA ILE A 119 -9.19 12.16 1.93
C ILE A 119 -8.88 13.09 0.73
N PRO A 120 -8.11 14.19 0.89
CA PRO A 120 -7.73 15.02 -0.27
C PRO A 120 -6.89 14.27 -1.31
N ARG A 121 -6.04 13.31 -0.87
CA ARG A 121 -5.26 12.46 -1.77
C ARG A 121 -6.16 11.57 -2.61
N LEU A 122 -7.13 10.91 -1.99
CA LEU A 122 -8.13 10.09 -2.68
C LEU A 122 -8.96 10.91 -3.66
N GLN A 123 -9.37 12.12 -3.27
CA GLN A 123 -10.10 13.02 -4.16
C GLN A 123 -9.31 13.30 -5.44
N ARG A 124 -8.02 13.58 -5.34
CA ARG A 124 -7.15 13.81 -6.48
C ARG A 124 -6.99 12.56 -7.35
N LEU A 125 -6.82 11.39 -6.73
CA LEU A 125 -6.68 10.12 -7.44
C LEU A 125 -7.93 9.72 -8.23
N LEU A 126 -9.11 10.12 -7.79
CA LEU A 126 -10.36 9.92 -8.55
C LEU A 126 -10.44 10.73 -9.86
N GLU A 127 -9.58 11.73 -10.03
CA GLU A 127 -9.59 12.64 -11.19
C GLU A 127 -8.58 12.23 -12.28
N ILE A 128 -7.71 11.27 -12.00
CA ILE A 128 -6.65 10.82 -12.90
C ILE A 128 -6.78 9.34 -13.27
N PRO A 129 -6.52 8.96 -14.52
CA PRO A 129 -6.42 7.55 -14.89
C PRO A 129 -5.06 6.99 -14.46
N TYR A 130 -5.04 5.77 -13.91
CA TYR A 130 -3.83 5.02 -13.58
C TYR A 130 -4.14 3.51 -13.50
N THR A 131 -3.12 2.68 -13.27
CA THR A 131 -3.24 1.21 -13.36
C THR A 131 -4.35 0.64 -12.47
N ASN A 132 -4.49 1.07 -11.22
CA ASN A 132 -5.53 0.58 -10.31
C ASN A 132 -6.90 1.26 -10.49
N CYS A 133 -6.94 2.42 -11.15
CA CYS A 133 -8.15 3.15 -11.49
C CYS A 133 -9.20 3.22 -10.37
N LEU A 134 -8.91 4.01 -9.33
CA LEU A 134 -9.81 4.22 -8.20
C LEU A 134 -11.16 4.79 -8.67
N THR A 135 -12.25 4.28 -8.14
CA THR A 135 -13.61 4.76 -8.46
C THR A 135 -14.42 4.99 -7.18
N PRO A 136 -15.48 5.86 -7.22
CA PRO A 136 -16.38 6.01 -6.08
C PRO A 136 -16.99 4.69 -5.60
N ALA A 137 -17.29 3.76 -6.53
CA ALA A 137 -17.80 2.45 -6.20
C ALA A 137 -16.78 1.60 -5.43
N LEU A 138 -15.50 1.62 -5.83
CA LEU A 138 -14.42 0.94 -5.10
C LEU A 138 -14.22 1.54 -3.71
N LEU A 139 -14.22 2.88 -3.57
CA LEU A 139 -14.15 3.52 -2.26
C LEU A 139 -15.29 3.06 -1.34
N ARG A 140 -16.49 2.93 -1.89
CA ARG A 140 -17.67 2.50 -1.12
C ARG A 140 -17.63 1.04 -0.71
N LEU A 141 -17.11 0.15 -1.56
CA LEU A 141 -17.25 -1.31 -1.40
C LEU A 141 -16.01 -1.97 -0.79
N ASP A 142 -14.83 -1.43 -1.00
CA ASP A 142 -13.58 -2.04 -0.53
C ASP A 142 -13.40 -1.82 0.98
N PRO A 143 -13.31 -2.90 1.77
CA PRO A 143 -13.13 -2.82 3.24
C PRO A 143 -11.87 -2.07 3.68
N LYS A 144 -10.84 -1.99 2.83
CA LYS A 144 -9.62 -1.25 3.17
C LYS A 144 -9.89 0.22 3.55
N TRP A 145 -11.00 0.79 3.08
CA TRP A 145 -11.41 2.17 3.36
C TRP A 145 -12.33 2.32 4.57
N ASP A 146 -12.61 1.24 5.32
CA ASP A 146 -13.46 1.27 6.51
C ASP A 146 -13.03 2.32 7.55
N PRO A 147 -11.72 2.59 7.78
CA PRO A 147 -11.30 3.64 8.69
C PRO A 147 -11.82 5.05 8.34
N LEU A 148 -12.18 5.29 7.07
CA LEU A 148 -12.67 6.59 6.59
C LEU A 148 -14.21 6.68 6.52
N ARG A 149 -14.95 5.57 6.58
CA ARG A 149 -16.40 5.52 6.33
C ARG A 149 -17.23 6.47 7.20
N GLY A 150 -16.78 6.76 8.41
CA GLY A 150 -17.46 7.69 9.31
C GLY A 150 -17.23 9.17 9.00
N ASP A 151 -16.37 9.53 8.03
CA ASP A 151 -16.07 10.91 7.67
C ASP A 151 -16.99 11.40 6.53
N PRO A 152 -17.77 12.49 6.73
CA PRO A 152 -18.67 13.00 5.70
C PRO A 152 -17.96 13.38 4.39
N ARG A 153 -16.70 13.81 4.44
CA ARG A 153 -15.91 14.15 3.26
C ARG A 153 -15.61 12.90 2.43
N PHE A 154 -15.31 11.78 3.09
CA PHE A 154 -15.12 10.50 2.41
C PHE A 154 -16.43 9.98 1.82
N GLN A 155 -17.55 10.07 2.54
CA GLN A 155 -18.86 9.66 2.05
C GLN A 155 -19.22 10.40 0.75
N LYS A 156 -18.89 11.69 0.67
CA LYS A 156 -19.07 12.49 -0.56
C LYS A 156 -18.22 12.00 -1.74
N LEU A 157 -17.01 11.46 -1.49
CA LEU A 157 -16.19 10.84 -2.54
C LEU A 157 -16.79 9.54 -3.06
N CYS A 158 -17.56 8.83 -2.23
CA CYS A 158 -18.24 7.58 -2.59
C CYS A 158 -19.50 7.81 -3.45
N GLU A 159 -19.96 9.06 -3.60
CA GLU A 159 -21.11 9.39 -4.44
C GLU A 159 -20.68 9.45 -5.91
N GLU A 160 -21.43 8.77 -6.78
CA GLU A 160 -21.23 8.90 -8.22
C GLU A 160 -21.59 10.32 -8.66
N LYS A 161 -20.70 10.99 -9.38
CA LYS A 161 -21.07 12.25 -10.05
C LYS A 161 -22.19 11.90 -11.03
N LYS A 162 -23.41 12.38 -10.78
CA LYS A 162 -24.47 12.29 -11.78
C LYS A 162 -23.98 12.98 -13.05
N PRO A 163 -24.15 12.35 -14.24
CA PRO A 163 -23.78 12.95 -15.51
C PRO A 163 -24.52 14.27 -15.78
#